data_ccdcb9937c84c7fec9d9569dd0d0a5c1
#
_entry.id   ccdcb9937c84c7fec9d9569dd0d0a5c1
#
_cell.length_a   1.000
_cell.length_b   1.000
_cell.length_c   1.000
_cell.angle_alpha   90.00
_cell.angle_beta   90.00
_cell.angle_gamma   90.00
#
_symmetry.space_group_name_H-M   'P 1'
#
loop_
_entity.id
_entity.type
_entity.pdbx_description
1 polymer ?
#
loop_
_entity_poly.entity_id
_entity_poly.type
_entity_poly.pdbx_seq_one_letter_code
_entity_poly.pdbx_strand_id
1 'polypeptide(L)'
;MKFIYFTFTFFIGMLCVNAQSNTEIFLYDVDASSSQIELKNPKNLSNNEGYDNQPSFLNDRYIVFAASRNGQTDIAKYDTRYDSKSWFNFSEGGEYTPLKIPKKNEISAVRLDTDGKQRLYSYNMSNGNSTELISDLVVAYYTWFDINTIVSAAIEGDDLNLFVTNLQDNTSIKYVTNVGRSFHRIPNSNLISFIAKEDENQWQIKSLNPKTGATTLIANTMTAVEDICWLNDNTMLCGKDNLLYKLRLNKDHDWKPITDLSSEGITKITRLSINAESNKLLIAGDIAIQSTQTESQQNTTIETEEPTSDNTTKTSQVEAIVQRNLEAYNARNIDAFMADYADDIKTYTYPNTLRTEGKDAMRKGYSEWFDSVKDLRAFVKKRIVLGNKVIDEEQVTANGEIFNAVAIYEVENGKITKVTFIQ
;
A
#
# COMPACT_ATOMS: atom_id res chain seq x y z
N MET A 1 -2.79 52.81 -48.14
CA MET A 1 -2.63 51.36 -47.96
C MET A 1 -1.77 51.16 -46.72
N LYS A 2 -2.39 50.81 -45.57
CA LYS A 2 -1.69 50.51 -44.31
C LYS A 2 -1.71 48.99 -44.14
N PHE A 3 -0.52 48.36 -44.16
CA PHE A 3 -0.35 46.96 -43.88
C PHE A 3 -0.31 46.78 -42.35
N ILE A 4 -1.26 46.01 -41.81
CA ILE A 4 -1.30 45.55 -40.39
C ILE A 4 -0.58 44.20 -40.38
N TYR A 5 0.58 44.14 -39.71
CA TYR A 5 1.23 42.90 -39.38
C TYR A 5 0.56 42.30 -38.12
N PHE A 6 -0.05 41.14 -38.26
CA PHE A 6 -0.59 40.33 -37.16
C PHE A 6 0.51 39.38 -36.67
N THR A 7 1.09 39.72 -35.53
CA THR A 7 2.09 38.88 -34.87
C THR A 7 1.36 37.79 -34.09
N PHE A 8 1.46 36.55 -34.61
CA PHE A 8 0.90 35.37 -33.92
C PHE A 8 1.89 34.91 -32.83
N THR A 9 1.63 35.26 -31.57
CA THR A 9 2.42 34.82 -30.44
C THR A 9 2.00 33.38 -30.09
N PHE A 10 2.87 32.41 -30.43
CA PHE A 10 2.68 31.00 -30.08
C PHE A 10 2.98 30.83 -28.59
N PHE A 11 1.93 30.68 -27.77
CA PHE A 11 2.07 30.40 -26.35
C PHE A 11 2.34 28.90 -26.19
N ILE A 12 3.62 28.51 -26.05
CA ILE A 12 4.01 27.14 -25.68
C ILE A 12 3.66 26.98 -24.21
N GLY A 13 2.49 26.40 -23.95
CA GLY A 13 2.12 25.92 -22.62
C GLY A 13 3.09 24.84 -22.20
N MET A 14 3.97 25.16 -21.26
CA MET A 14 4.82 24.18 -20.58
C MET A 14 3.90 23.28 -19.72
N LEU A 15 3.55 22.13 -20.23
CA LEU A 15 2.93 21.06 -19.45
C LEU A 15 3.99 20.62 -18.43
N CYS A 16 3.87 21.12 -17.19
CA CYS A 16 4.56 20.51 -16.06
C CYS A 16 3.96 19.10 -15.88
N VAL A 17 4.57 18.11 -16.46
CA VAL A 17 4.35 16.73 -16.08
C VAL A 17 4.94 16.61 -14.66
N ASN A 18 4.08 16.66 -13.65
CA ASN A 18 4.47 16.20 -12.32
C ASN A 18 4.77 14.71 -12.46
N ALA A 19 6.05 14.36 -12.52
CA ALA A 19 6.47 12.98 -12.40
C ALA A 19 5.98 12.48 -11.05
N GLN A 20 5.03 11.55 -11.04
CA GLN A 20 4.58 10.87 -9.84
C GLN A 20 5.81 10.18 -9.26
N SER A 21 6.12 10.43 -7.98
CA SER A 21 7.28 9.82 -7.33
C SER A 21 7.09 8.31 -7.34
N ASN A 22 8.10 7.59 -7.86
CA ASN A 22 8.13 6.13 -7.78
C ASN A 22 8.68 5.75 -6.42
N THR A 23 7.81 5.24 -5.55
CA THR A 23 8.15 4.80 -4.19
C THR A 23 7.96 3.31 -4.06
N GLU A 24 8.90 2.65 -3.38
CA GLU A 24 8.89 1.21 -3.16
C GLU A 24 8.99 0.85 -1.69
N ILE A 25 8.49 -0.32 -1.33
CA ILE A 25 8.54 -0.85 0.04
C ILE A 25 9.63 -1.90 0.16
N PHE A 26 10.59 -1.66 1.02
CA PHE A 26 11.66 -2.60 1.35
C PHE A 26 11.48 -3.18 2.74
N LEU A 27 11.73 -4.48 2.87
CA LEU A 27 11.82 -5.21 4.13
C LEU A 27 13.28 -5.54 4.43
N TYR A 28 13.70 -5.28 5.66
CA TYR A 28 15.03 -5.64 6.18
C TYR A 28 14.92 -6.46 7.46
N ASP A 29 15.88 -7.34 7.66
CA ASP A 29 16.18 -7.90 8.98
C ASP A 29 16.98 -6.88 9.77
N VAL A 30 16.65 -6.70 11.05
CA VAL A 30 17.33 -5.78 11.96
C VAL A 30 18.11 -6.59 12.99
N ASP A 31 19.41 -6.39 13.03
CA ASP A 31 20.27 -6.89 14.09
C ASP A 31 20.70 -5.74 15.00
N ALA A 32 20.09 -5.67 16.17
CA ALA A 32 20.37 -4.67 17.20
C ALA A 32 21.06 -5.28 18.44
N SER A 33 21.59 -6.49 18.32
CA SER A 33 22.25 -7.22 19.42
C SER A 33 23.60 -6.62 19.82
N SER A 34 24.23 -5.89 18.91
CA SER A 34 25.50 -5.19 19.13
C SER A 34 25.29 -3.70 19.47
N SER A 35 26.36 -2.97 19.76
CA SER A 35 26.33 -1.51 19.91
C SER A 35 25.97 -0.78 18.60
N GLN A 36 26.02 -1.49 17.48
CA GLN A 36 25.63 -1.02 16.16
C GLN A 36 24.34 -1.70 15.74
N ILE A 37 23.50 -0.98 14.98
CA ILE A 37 22.30 -1.52 14.34
C ILE A 37 22.73 -1.88 12.91
N GLU A 38 22.47 -3.11 12.50
CA GLU A 38 22.76 -3.59 11.14
C GLU A 38 21.45 -3.96 10.45
N LEU A 39 21.31 -3.55 9.19
CA LEU A 39 20.23 -4.00 8.30
C LEU A 39 20.78 -5.10 7.40
N LYS A 40 20.02 -6.20 7.29
CA LYS A 40 20.39 -7.39 6.50
C LYS A 40 19.23 -7.80 5.57
N ASN A 41 19.56 -8.56 4.54
CA ASN A 41 18.59 -9.21 3.66
C ASN A 41 17.54 -8.25 3.07
N PRO A 42 17.95 -7.17 2.37
CA PRO A 42 17.03 -6.23 1.74
C PRO A 42 16.12 -6.96 0.75
N LYS A 43 14.82 -6.67 0.80
CA LYS A 43 13.83 -7.24 -0.10
C LYS A 43 12.82 -6.19 -0.50
N ASN A 44 12.70 -5.92 -1.81
CA ASN A 44 11.62 -5.09 -2.35
C ASN A 44 10.32 -5.91 -2.35
N LEU A 45 9.29 -5.44 -1.64
CA LEU A 45 8.00 -6.10 -1.49
C LEU A 45 6.97 -5.61 -2.51
N SER A 46 7.05 -4.37 -2.91
CA SER A 46 6.06 -3.74 -3.79
C SER A 46 6.35 -3.99 -5.26
N ASN A 47 7.55 -3.71 -5.71
CA ASN A 47 8.04 -3.88 -7.08
C ASN A 47 6.96 -3.45 -8.09
N ASN A 48 6.53 -2.19 -8.03
CA ASN A 48 5.38 -1.66 -8.74
C ASN A 48 5.63 -0.20 -9.14
N GLU A 49 5.27 0.17 -10.35
CA GLU A 49 5.37 1.57 -10.76
C GLU A 49 4.37 2.44 -10.02
N GLY A 50 4.84 3.60 -9.52
CA GLY A 50 4.01 4.62 -8.91
C GLY A 50 4.19 4.74 -7.39
N TYR A 51 3.10 5.00 -6.69
CA TYR A 51 3.11 5.27 -5.26
C TYR A 51 2.87 3.99 -4.47
N ASP A 52 3.91 3.48 -3.80
CA ASP A 52 3.83 2.41 -2.81
C ASP A 52 4.39 2.95 -1.48
N ASN A 53 3.54 3.10 -0.47
CA ASN A 53 3.93 3.83 0.74
C ASN A 53 3.16 3.36 1.98
N GLN A 54 3.49 3.95 3.15
CA GLN A 54 2.81 3.79 4.43
C GLN A 54 2.70 2.32 4.88
N PRO A 55 3.82 1.56 4.86
CA PRO A 55 3.78 0.16 5.22
C PRO A 55 3.54 -0.05 6.72
N SER A 56 2.82 -1.12 7.06
CA SER A 56 2.65 -1.56 8.44
C SER A 56 2.61 -3.09 8.56
N PHE A 57 3.04 -3.60 9.71
CA PHE A 57 2.93 -5.01 10.04
C PHE A 57 1.53 -5.32 10.61
N LEU A 58 0.83 -6.29 10.03
CA LEU A 58 -0.34 -6.88 10.65
C LEU A 58 0.09 -7.91 11.72
N ASN A 59 1.14 -8.64 11.43
CA ASN A 59 1.87 -9.60 12.28
C ASN A 59 3.19 -9.96 11.56
N ASP A 60 3.95 -10.94 12.06
CA ASP A 60 5.24 -11.35 11.46
C ASP A 60 5.12 -11.93 10.06
N ARG A 61 3.94 -12.39 9.66
CA ARG A 61 3.69 -12.97 8.34
C ARG A 61 3.12 -11.96 7.36
N TYR A 62 2.22 -11.08 7.78
CA TYR A 62 1.48 -10.21 6.89
C TYR A 62 1.87 -8.75 7.05
N ILE A 63 2.16 -8.12 5.93
CA ILE A 63 2.44 -6.69 5.80
C ILE A 63 1.34 -6.07 4.92
N VAL A 64 0.93 -4.85 5.22
CA VAL A 64 0.02 -4.06 4.38
C VAL A 64 0.64 -2.70 4.07
N PHE A 65 0.33 -2.16 2.92
CA PHE A 65 0.78 -0.84 2.47
C PHE A 65 -0.20 -0.26 1.44
N ALA A 66 -0.15 1.05 1.29
CA ALA A 66 -0.85 1.74 0.22
C ALA A 66 -0.07 1.56 -1.08
N ALA A 67 -0.71 1.16 -2.17
CA ALA A 67 -0.06 0.87 -3.45
C ALA A 67 -0.88 1.34 -4.64
N SER A 68 -0.20 1.85 -5.67
CA SER A 68 -0.84 2.25 -6.91
C SER A 68 -1.39 1.07 -7.68
N ARG A 69 -2.62 1.21 -8.16
CA ARG A 69 -3.30 0.24 -9.02
C ARG A 69 -4.34 0.92 -9.89
N ASN A 70 -4.26 0.73 -11.20
CA ASN A 70 -5.28 1.21 -12.15
C ASN A 70 -5.67 2.69 -11.99
N GLY A 71 -4.69 3.55 -11.65
CA GLY A 71 -4.91 4.99 -11.50
C GLY A 71 -5.47 5.44 -10.15
N GLN A 72 -5.61 4.54 -9.17
CA GLN A 72 -5.93 4.86 -7.78
C GLN A 72 -4.91 4.23 -6.82
N THR A 73 -5.01 4.54 -5.54
CA THR A 73 -4.21 3.93 -4.47
C THR A 73 -5.08 3.01 -3.65
N ASP A 74 -4.69 1.75 -3.53
CA ASP A 74 -5.42 0.72 -2.78
C ASP A 74 -4.53 0.06 -1.73
N ILE A 75 -5.11 -0.75 -0.85
CA ILE A 75 -4.34 -1.49 0.14
C ILE A 75 -3.84 -2.80 -0.46
N ALA A 76 -2.52 -2.93 -0.59
CA ALA A 76 -1.85 -4.19 -0.87
C ALA A 76 -1.55 -4.95 0.43
N LYS A 77 -1.64 -6.28 0.37
CA LYS A 77 -1.23 -7.19 1.43
C LYS A 77 -0.15 -8.13 0.92
N TYR A 78 0.96 -8.19 1.64
CA TYR A 78 2.08 -9.06 1.35
C TYR A 78 2.17 -10.19 2.37
N ASP A 79 2.34 -11.43 1.89
CA ASP A 79 2.56 -12.64 2.69
C ASP A 79 4.03 -13.02 2.65
N THR A 80 4.77 -12.78 3.74
CA THR A 80 6.21 -13.05 3.83
C THR A 80 6.56 -14.54 3.72
N ARG A 81 5.61 -15.43 4.05
CA ARG A 81 5.84 -16.90 3.99
C ARG A 81 5.81 -17.42 2.56
N TYR A 82 4.94 -16.87 1.71
CA TYR A 82 4.73 -17.34 0.35
C TYR A 82 5.29 -16.37 -0.71
N ASP A 83 5.91 -15.27 -0.24
CA ASP A 83 6.48 -14.26 -1.13
C ASP A 83 5.47 -13.75 -2.16
N SER A 84 4.28 -13.39 -1.71
CA SER A 84 3.19 -13.04 -2.59
C SER A 84 2.46 -11.78 -2.16
N LYS A 85 2.18 -10.92 -3.15
CA LYS A 85 1.37 -9.70 -3.01
C LYS A 85 -0.06 -9.97 -3.47
N SER A 86 -1.04 -9.48 -2.74
CA SER A 86 -2.46 -9.51 -3.10
C SER A 86 -3.12 -8.20 -2.70
N TRP A 87 -4.24 -7.86 -3.33
CA TRP A 87 -5.00 -6.67 -2.98
C TRP A 87 -5.98 -6.98 -1.86
N PHE A 88 -6.08 -6.06 -0.90
CA PHE A 88 -6.90 -6.27 0.28
C PHE A 88 -8.39 -5.98 0.02
N ASN A 89 -8.67 -4.94 -0.74
CA ASN A 89 -10.03 -4.48 -1.03
C ASN A 89 -10.15 -3.91 -2.45
N PHE A 90 -11.38 -3.60 -2.84
CA PHE A 90 -11.76 -3.05 -4.14
C PHE A 90 -12.81 -1.95 -3.93
N SER A 91 -12.49 -0.94 -3.11
CA SER A 91 -13.35 0.22 -2.93
C SER A 91 -13.05 1.30 -3.97
N GLU A 92 -14.06 2.09 -4.30
CA GLU A 92 -13.84 3.33 -5.03
C GLU A 92 -13.17 4.36 -4.11
N GLY A 93 -12.27 5.15 -4.67
CA GLY A 93 -11.45 6.10 -3.93
C GLY A 93 -10.07 5.54 -3.57
N GLY A 94 -9.21 6.36 -3.00
CA GLY A 94 -7.85 5.96 -2.64
C GLY A 94 -7.72 5.63 -1.16
N GLU A 95 -7.13 4.48 -0.81
CA GLU A 95 -6.86 4.12 0.58
C GLU A 95 -5.40 4.35 0.98
N TYR A 96 -5.20 4.86 2.19
CA TYR A 96 -3.91 5.27 2.73
C TYR A 96 -3.74 4.86 4.19
N THR A 97 -2.49 4.73 4.63
CA THR A 97 -2.11 4.45 6.02
C THR A 97 -2.84 3.23 6.61
N PRO A 98 -2.74 2.04 6.00
CA PRO A 98 -3.40 0.84 6.53
C PRO A 98 -2.75 0.41 7.86
N LEU A 99 -3.57 0.28 8.92
CA LEU A 99 -3.11 -0.16 10.25
C LEU A 99 -3.98 -1.28 10.80
N LYS A 100 -3.38 -2.20 11.54
CA LYS A 100 -4.08 -3.23 12.30
C LYS A 100 -4.93 -2.60 13.40
N ILE A 101 -6.21 -2.93 13.48
CA ILE A 101 -7.04 -2.57 14.64
C ILE A 101 -6.70 -3.51 15.82
N PRO A 102 -6.34 -2.96 16.99
CA PRO A 102 -5.98 -3.77 18.14
C PRO A 102 -7.08 -4.77 18.51
N LYS A 103 -6.72 -6.04 18.70
CA LYS A 103 -7.61 -7.12 19.16
C LYS A 103 -8.79 -7.48 18.23
N LYS A 104 -8.88 -6.88 17.03
CA LYS A 104 -9.92 -7.22 16.04
C LYS A 104 -9.31 -7.92 14.82
N ASN A 105 -10.13 -8.68 14.09
CA ASN A 105 -9.77 -9.20 12.76
C ASN A 105 -10.13 -8.17 11.68
N GLU A 106 -9.64 -6.95 11.87
CA GLU A 106 -9.91 -5.79 11.03
C GLU A 106 -8.64 -4.97 10.87
N ILE A 107 -8.55 -4.24 9.77
CA ILE A 107 -7.61 -3.14 9.58
C ILE A 107 -8.40 -1.84 9.48
N SER A 108 -7.72 -0.72 9.64
CA SER A 108 -8.26 0.60 9.34
C SER A 108 -7.40 1.26 8.28
N ALA A 109 -7.99 2.18 7.52
CA ALA A 109 -7.28 3.04 6.57
C ALA A 109 -8.03 4.36 6.40
N VAL A 110 -7.29 5.40 6.07
CA VAL A 110 -7.86 6.65 5.56
C VAL A 110 -8.26 6.42 4.12
N ARG A 111 -9.50 6.73 3.76
CA ARG A 111 -9.99 6.67 2.38
C ARG A 111 -10.33 8.07 1.88
N LEU A 112 -9.77 8.43 0.73
CA LEU A 112 -10.20 9.57 -0.06
C LEU A 112 -11.39 9.14 -0.90
N ASP A 113 -12.59 9.46 -0.43
CA ASP A 113 -13.83 9.11 -1.11
C ASP A 113 -14.01 9.89 -2.42
N THR A 114 -14.89 9.42 -3.29
CA THR A 114 -15.18 10.04 -4.60
C THR A 114 -15.76 11.45 -4.50
N ASP A 115 -16.27 11.85 -3.31
CA ASP A 115 -16.70 13.23 -3.00
C ASP A 115 -15.54 14.16 -2.61
N GLY A 116 -14.29 13.67 -2.62
CA GLY A 116 -13.08 14.41 -2.29
C GLY A 116 -12.78 14.51 -0.80
N LYS A 117 -13.54 13.85 0.08
CA LYS A 117 -13.30 13.88 1.52
C LYS A 117 -12.49 12.69 1.99
N GLN A 118 -11.58 12.94 2.90
CA GLN A 118 -10.84 11.90 3.61
C GLN A 118 -11.61 11.46 4.86
N ARG A 119 -11.86 10.17 4.96
CA ARG A 119 -12.55 9.54 6.10
C ARG A 119 -11.77 8.34 6.60
N LEU A 120 -11.88 8.04 7.89
CA LEU A 120 -11.27 6.86 8.47
C LEU A 120 -12.25 5.69 8.48
N TYR A 121 -11.86 4.58 7.84
CA TYR A 121 -12.67 3.36 7.78
C TYR A 121 -12.00 2.18 8.48
N SER A 122 -12.81 1.27 9.03
CA SER A 122 -12.39 -0.11 9.30
C SER A 122 -12.76 -1.00 8.12
N TYR A 123 -11.98 -2.07 7.92
CA TYR A 123 -12.19 -3.08 6.91
C TYR A 123 -12.08 -4.46 7.55
N ASN A 124 -13.09 -5.28 7.40
CA ASN A 124 -13.09 -6.65 7.88
C ASN A 124 -12.14 -7.52 7.03
N MET A 125 -11.19 -8.20 7.68
CA MET A 125 -10.16 -8.99 6.98
C MET A 125 -10.69 -10.25 6.30
N SER A 126 -11.91 -10.68 6.63
CA SER A 126 -12.52 -11.89 6.05
C SER A 126 -13.32 -11.61 4.79
N ASN A 127 -13.99 -10.44 4.70
CA ASN A 127 -14.90 -10.12 3.59
C ASN A 127 -14.67 -8.74 2.97
N GLY A 128 -13.73 -7.94 3.49
CA GLY A 128 -13.39 -6.61 2.97
C GLY A 128 -14.46 -5.53 3.19
N ASN A 129 -15.54 -5.81 3.90
CA ASN A 129 -16.58 -4.82 4.20
C ASN A 129 -15.99 -3.68 5.02
N SER A 130 -16.34 -2.45 4.67
CA SER A 130 -15.88 -1.25 5.35
C SER A 130 -16.97 -0.61 6.19
N THR A 131 -16.55 0.04 7.29
CA THR A 131 -17.41 0.85 8.18
C THR A 131 -16.65 2.12 8.53
N GLU A 132 -17.29 3.27 8.37
CA GLU A 132 -16.73 4.56 8.80
C GLU A 132 -16.57 4.59 10.32
N LEU A 133 -15.39 5.01 10.80
CA LEU A 133 -15.04 5.04 12.21
C LEU A 133 -15.21 6.43 12.84
N ILE A 134 -14.91 7.49 12.07
CA ILE A 134 -14.94 8.88 12.53
C ILE A 134 -15.59 9.72 11.44
N SER A 135 -16.72 10.35 11.76
CA SER A 135 -17.53 11.13 10.81
C SER A 135 -17.39 12.65 10.96
N ASP A 136 -16.92 13.11 12.12
CA ASP A 136 -16.80 14.53 12.48
C ASP A 136 -15.44 15.16 12.16
N LEU A 137 -14.45 14.37 11.75
CA LEU A 137 -13.10 14.81 11.42
C LEU A 137 -12.69 14.40 10.01
N VAL A 138 -11.93 15.27 9.34
CA VAL A 138 -11.22 14.94 8.11
C VAL A 138 -9.84 14.38 8.50
N VAL A 139 -9.77 13.07 8.72
CA VAL A 139 -8.56 12.41 9.22
C VAL A 139 -7.54 12.26 8.09
N ALA A 140 -6.31 12.77 8.31
CA ALA A 140 -5.19 12.63 7.38
C ALA A 140 -4.22 11.52 7.79
N TYR A 141 -3.83 11.48 9.06
CA TYR A 141 -2.91 10.49 9.64
C TYR A 141 -3.39 10.08 11.01
N TYR A 142 -3.06 8.86 11.45
CA TYR A 142 -3.54 8.36 12.72
C TYR A 142 -2.72 7.20 13.26
N THR A 143 -2.95 6.86 14.52
CA THR A 143 -2.52 5.62 15.15
C THR A 143 -3.54 5.17 16.19
N TRP A 144 -3.57 3.87 16.50
CA TRP A 144 -4.39 3.30 17.56
C TRP A 144 -3.66 3.38 18.91
N PHE A 145 -4.31 3.97 19.89
CA PHE A 145 -3.85 3.86 21.27
C PHE A 145 -4.33 2.54 21.90
N ASP A 146 -5.60 2.23 21.74
CA ASP A 146 -6.22 0.95 22.11
C ASP A 146 -7.39 0.62 21.17
N ILE A 147 -8.22 -0.39 21.50
CA ILE A 147 -9.33 -0.84 20.64
C ILE A 147 -10.42 0.23 20.40
N ASN A 148 -10.52 1.23 21.29
CA ASN A 148 -11.56 2.26 21.27
C ASN A 148 -11.01 3.67 21.11
N THR A 149 -9.69 3.87 21.19
CA THR A 149 -9.07 5.19 21.21
C THR A 149 -8.12 5.37 20.04
N ILE A 150 -8.36 6.39 19.23
CA ILE A 150 -7.53 6.80 18.08
C ILE A 150 -6.90 8.15 18.39
N VAL A 151 -5.60 8.29 18.09
CA VAL A 151 -4.90 9.57 18.03
C VAL A 151 -4.68 9.89 16.57
N SER A 152 -5.16 11.04 16.11
CA SER A 152 -5.13 11.42 14.69
C SER A 152 -4.66 12.84 14.48
N ALA A 153 -4.08 13.11 13.29
CA ALA A 153 -3.99 14.44 12.71
C ALA A 153 -5.20 14.61 11.78
N ALA A 154 -6.05 15.58 12.08
CA ALA A 154 -7.17 15.95 11.24
C ALA A 154 -6.92 17.33 10.60
N ILE A 155 -7.41 17.50 9.37
CA ILE A 155 -7.28 18.70 8.56
C ILE A 155 -8.30 19.73 9.06
N GLU A 156 -7.83 20.90 9.47
CA GLU A 156 -8.65 22.08 9.77
C GLU A 156 -8.04 23.29 9.06
N GLY A 157 -8.65 23.73 7.97
CA GLY A 157 -8.07 24.76 7.09
C GLY A 157 -6.81 24.23 6.41
N ASP A 158 -5.70 24.90 6.58
CA ASP A 158 -4.39 24.51 6.04
C ASP A 158 -3.53 23.72 7.04
N ASP A 159 -4.02 23.54 8.27
CA ASP A 159 -3.28 22.94 9.38
C ASP A 159 -3.68 21.49 9.62
N LEU A 160 -2.73 20.70 10.13
CA LEU A 160 -2.97 19.40 10.76
C LEU A 160 -3.01 19.58 12.27
N ASN A 161 -4.13 19.25 12.89
CA ASN A 161 -4.32 19.33 14.34
C ASN A 161 -4.49 17.98 14.96
N LEU A 162 -3.93 17.77 16.16
CA LEU A 162 -3.97 16.51 16.87
C LEU A 162 -5.27 16.37 17.66
N PHE A 163 -5.99 15.29 17.38
CA PHE A 163 -7.19 14.88 18.08
C PHE A 163 -7.02 13.52 18.75
N VAL A 164 -7.72 13.33 19.85
CA VAL A 164 -7.96 12.03 20.46
C VAL A 164 -9.46 11.73 20.35
N THR A 165 -9.79 10.66 19.65
CA THR A 165 -11.17 10.21 19.44
C THR A 165 -11.43 8.95 20.24
N ASN A 166 -12.50 8.95 21.05
CA ASN A 166 -13.04 7.79 21.70
C ASN A 166 -14.24 7.25 20.88
N LEU A 167 -14.12 6.04 20.36
CA LEU A 167 -15.14 5.42 19.51
C LEU A 167 -16.35 4.88 20.30
N GLN A 168 -16.28 4.75 21.64
CA GLN A 168 -17.40 4.25 22.45
C GLN A 168 -18.47 5.31 22.65
N ASP A 169 -18.04 6.55 22.87
CA ASP A 169 -18.94 7.69 23.09
C ASP A 169 -18.94 8.67 21.91
N ASN A 170 -18.19 8.34 20.86
CA ASN A 170 -18.07 9.11 19.62
C ASN A 170 -17.65 10.57 19.88
N THR A 171 -16.67 10.77 20.77
CA THR A 171 -16.15 12.09 21.11
C THR A 171 -14.74 12.30 20.57
N SER A 172 -14.48 13.48 19.99
CA SER A 172 -13.17 13.88 19.47
C SER A 172 -12.71 15.17 20.19
N ILE A 173 -11.54 15.12 20.81
CA ILE A 173 -10.97 16.25 21.56
C ILE A 173 -9.68 16.69 20.91
N LYS A 174 -9.58 17.98 20.56
CA LYS A 174 -8.35 18.58 20.04
C LYS A 174 -7.41 18.94 21.19
N TYR A 175 -6.15 18.51 21.10
CA TYR A 175 -5.12 18.75 22.11
C TYR A 175 -3.97 19.62 21.63
N VAL A 176 -3.55 19.49 20.37
CA VAL A 176 -2.37 20.20 19.85
C VAL A 176 -2.68 20.70 18.43
N THR A 177 -2.21 21.89 18.13
CA THR A 177 -2.25 22.48 16.78
C THR A 177 -0.93 22.28 16.07
N ASN A 178 -0.96 22.31 14.74
CA ASN A 178 0.22 22.24 13.86
C ASN A 178 1.12 21.04 14.18
N VAL A 179 0.63 19.85 13.86
CA VAL A 179 1.36 18.59 14.03
C VAL A 179 1.77 17.99 12.70
N GLY A 180 2.73 17.09 12.74
CA GLY A 180 3.16 16.30 11.60
C GLY A 180 2.33 15.05 11.40
N ARG A 181 2.81 14.19 10.50
CA ARG A 181 2.11 12.98 10.03
C ARG A 181 2.55 11.69 10.72
N SER A 182 3.55 11.72 11.59
CA SER A 182 4.15 10.54 12.22
C SER A 182 3.64 10.35 13.64
N PHE A 183 2.88 9.29 13.86
CA PHE A 183 2.28 8.92 15.14
C PHE A 183 2.64 7.48 15.49
N HIS A 184 3.22 7.24 16.68
CA HIS A 184 3.60 5.91 17.12
C HIS A 184 3.31 5.69 18.59
N ARG A 185 2.93 4.47 18.94
CA ARG A 185 2.98 4.06 20.34
C ARG A 185 4.44 4.04 20.80
N ILE A 186 4.71 4.65 21.94
CA ILE A 186 6.03 4.54 22.58
C ILE A 186 6.08 3.16 23.24
N PRO A 187 7.05 2.29 22.88
CA PRO A 187 7.16 0.95 23.45
C PRO A 187 7.20 0.97 24.97
N ASN A 188 6.63 -0.05 25.62
CA ASN A 188 6.57 -0.21 27.06
C ASN A 188 5.94 0.97 27.82
N SER A 189 5.06 1.75 27.15
CA SER A 189 4.40 2.91 27.75
C SER A 189 2.91 3.01 27.38
N ASN A 190 2.20 3.91 28.05
CA ASN A 190 0.84 4.32 27.73
C ASN A 190 0.82 5.70 27.05
N LEU A 191 1.80 5.95 26.18
CA LEU A 191 1.97 7.23 25.50
C LEU A 191 2.04 7.02 23.98
N ILE A 192 1.68 8.07 23.26
CA ILE A 192 1.85 8.17 21.81
C ILE A 192 2.90 9.24 21.53
N SER A 193 3.87 9.00 20.66
CA SER A 193 4.74 10.05 20.13
C SER A 193 4.13 10.69 18.89
N PHE A 194 4.36 11.98 18.73
CA PHE A 194 3.96 12.75 17.56
C PHE A 194 5.00 13.83 17.26
N ILE A 195 4.94 14.39 16.06
CA ILE A 195 5.78 15.52 15.66
C ILE A 195 4.99 16.81 15.87
N ALA A 196 5.49 17.71 16.73
CA ALA A 196 4.96 19.05 16.91
C ALA A 196 5.73 20.01 15.97
N LYS A 197 4.98 20.82 15.21
CA LYS A 197 5.49 21.78 14.23
C LYS A 197 5.19 23.23 14.63
N GLU A 198 4.94 23.47 15.90
CA GLU A 198 4.64 24.81 16.45
C GLU A 198 5.79 25.81 16.19
N ASP A 199 7.05 25.32 16.18
CA ASP A 199 8.23 26.08 15.77
C ASP A 199 8.65 25.66 14.35
N GLU A 200 8.54 26.56 13.40
CA GLU A 200 8.88 26.31 11.99
C GLU A 200 10.38 25.98 11.79
N ASN A 201 11.23 26.47 12.67
CA ASN A 201 12.69 26.28 12.59
C ASN A 201 13.14 24.96 13.21
N GLN A 202 12.37 24.43 14.18
CA GLN A 202 12.74 23.21 14.90
C GLN A 202 11.53 22.37 15.30
N TRP A 203 11.24 21.36 14.51
CA TRP A 203 10.20 20.40 14.85
C TRP A 203 10.61 19.51 16.01
N GLN A 204 9.66 19.14 16.84
CA GLN A 204 9.89 18.41 18.08
C GLN A 204 9.13 17.09 18.09
N ILE A 205 9.78 16.05 18.58
CA ILE A 205 9.15 14.80 18.94
C ILE A 205 8.64 14.97 20.37
N LYS A 206 7.31 14.93 20.54
CA LYS A 206 6.66 15.00 21.86
C LYS A 206 5.89 13.70 22.15
N SER A 207 5.74 13.37 23.40
CA SER A 207 4.78 12.36 23.85
C SER A 207 3.43 13.00 24.17
N LEU A 208 2.36 12.24 23.97
CA LEU A 208 1.01 12.55 24.40
C LEU A 208 0.50 11.41 25.30
N ASN A 209 -0.11 11.75 26.42
CA ASN A 209 -0.97 10.82 27.14
C ASN A 209 -2.41 10.98 26.63
N PRO A 210 -2.98 10.02 25.87
CA PRO A 210 -4.30 10.18 25.26
C PRO A 210 -5.46 10.29 26.27
N LYS A 211 -5.23 9.85 27.53
CA LYS A 211 -6.25 9.93 28.58
C LYS A 211 -6.35 11.30 29.24
N THR A 212 -5.23 12.05 29.27
CA THR A 212 -5.15 13.34 29.99
C THR A 212 -4.86 14.52 29.09
N GLY A 213 -4.40 14.28 27.85
CA GLY A 213 -3.94 15.32 26.93
C GLY A 213 -2.54 15.87 27.26
N ALA A 214 -1.91 15.40 28.34
CA ALA A 214 -0.58 15.90 28.74
C ALA A 214 0.48 15.53 27.71
N THR A 215 1.30 16.53 27.33
CA THR A 215 2.41 16.37 26.39
C THR A 215 3.77 16.65 27.05
N THR A 216 4.81 15.97 26.59
CA THR A 216 6.18 16.17 27.06
C THR A 216 7.16 16.08 25.91
N LEU A 217 8.16 16.97 25.87
CA LEU A 217 9.25 16.91 24.90
C LEU A 217 10.08 15.66 25.10
N ILE A 218 10.36 14.94 23.99
CA ILE A 218 11.26 13.78 23.97
C ILE A 218 12.60 14.17 23.34
N ALA A 219 12.58 14.73 22.13
CA ALA A 219 13.77 15.11 21.38
C ALA A 219 13.41 16.09 20.25
N ASN A 220 14.42 16.67 19.62
CA ASN A 220 14.25 17.40 18.37
C ASN A 220 14.36 16.46 17.17
N THR A 221 13.63 16.74 16.09
CA THR A 221 13.83 16.05 14.81
C THR A 221 15.11 16.55 14.13
N MET A 222 15.59 15.80 13.13
CA MET A 222 16.49 16.38 12.14
C MET A 222 15.71 17.40 11.30
N THR A 223 16.39 18.42 10.79
CA THR A 223 15.77 19.46 9.95
C THR A 223 15.03 18.82 8.76
N ALA A 224 13.76 19.18 8.58
CA ALA A 224 12.86 18.70 7.54
C ALA A 224 12.56 17.19 7.58
N VAL A 225 12.85 16.51 8.68
CA VAL A 225 12.49 15.09 8.88
C VAL A 225 11.22 15.01 9.72
N GLU A 226 10.20 14.38 9.15
CA GLU A 226 8.86 14.27 9.75
C GLU A 226 8.50 12.85 10.18
N ASP A 227 9.21 11.84 9.66
CA ASP A 227 8.90 10.44 9.94
C ASP A 227 9.95 9.81 10.83
N ILE A 228 9.47 9.20 11.90
CA ILE A 228 10.27 8.40 12.84
C ILE A 228 9.62 7.04 13.04
N CYS A 229 10.34 6.08 13.57
CA CYS A 229 9.76 4.91 14.24
C CYS A 229 10.58 4.56 15.49
N TRP A 230 9.96 3.79 16.41
CA TRP A 230 10.62 3.32 17.62
C TRP A 230 11.19 1.93 17.42
N LEU A 231 12.52 1.78 17.48
CA LEU A 231 13.16 0.46 17.52
C LEU A 231 12.89 -0.24 18.86
N ASN A 232 12.97 0.53 19.96
CA ASN A 232 12.63 0.09 21.31
C ASN A 232 12.25 1.34 22.15
N ASP A 233 12.08 1.19 23.47
CA ASP A 233 11.64 2.26 24.38
C ASP A 233 12.64 3.41 24.56
N ASN A 234 13.87 3.28 24.07
CA ASN A 234 14.91 4.28 24.19
C ASN A 234 15.64 4.61 22.88
N THR A 235 15.26 4.01 21.77
CA THR A 235 15.94 4.20 20.48
C THR A 235 14.92 4.45 19.38
N MET A 236 15.06 5.58 18.71
CA MET A 236 14.27 5.96 17.54
C MET A 236 15.12 5.85 16.28
N LEU A 237 14.45 5.57 15.14
CA LEU A 237 15.00 5.59 13.80
C LEU A 237 14.31 6.68 12.99
N CYS A 238 15.05 7.32 12.07
CA CYS A 238 14.48 8.18 11.03
C CYS A 238 15.26 8.06 9.73
N GLY A 239 14.63 8.45 8.62
CA GLY A 239 15.29 8.58 7.32
C GLY A 239 15.52 10.03 6.96
N LYS A 240 16.68 10.35 6.39
CA LYS A 240 16.95 11.62 5.72
C LYS A 240 17.72 11.34 4.44
N ASP A 241 17.15 11.79 3.33
CA ASP A 241 17.59 11.38 2.01
C ASP A 241 17.69 9.83 1.93
N ASN A 242 18.76 9.26 1.44
CA ASN A 242 18.98 7.80 1.39
C ASN A 242 19.61 7.20 2.66
N LEU A 243 19.83 8.00 3.70
CA LEU A 243 20.51 7.56 4.92
C LEU A 243 19.51 7.27 6.04
N LEU A 244 19.69 6.12 6.69
CA LEU A 244 18.99 5.77 7.92
C LEU A 244 19.79 6.25 9.13
N TYR A 245 19.10 6.86 10.10
CA TYR A 245 19.68 7.39 11.34
C TYR A 245 19.03 6.78 12.57
N LYS A 246 19.73 6.84 13.69
CA LYS A 246 19.22 6.50 15.04
C LYS A 246 19.48 7.63 16.03
N LEU A 247 18.59 7.71 17.03
CA LEU A 247 18.80 8.50 18.24
C LEU A 247 18.50 7.63 19.46
N ARG A 248 19.52 7.41 20.30
CA ARG A 248 19.34 6.73 21.59
C ARG A 248 19.11 7.79 22.67
N LEU A 249 17.94 7.78 23.26
CA LEU A 249 17.58 8.70 24.32
C LEU A 249 18.56 8.58 25.51
N ASN A 250 18.92 9.71 26.09
CA ASN A 250 19.86 9.80 27.22
C ASN A 250 21.29 9.33 26.93
N LYS A 251 21.64 9.04 25.67
CA LYS A 251 22.99 8.62 25.27
C LYS A 251 23.57 9.45 24.12
N ASP A 252 22.76 9.76 23.14
CA ASP A 252 23.19 10.49 21.95
C ASP A 252 22.71 11.95 22.07
N HIS A 253 23.59 12.91 21.76
CA HIS A 253 23.22 14.32 21.69
C HIS A 253 22.46 14.63 20.39
N ASP A 254 22.86 13.93 19.31
CA ASP A 254 22.31 14.13 17.97
C ASP A 254 22.04 12.79 17.28
N TRP A 255 21.26 12.84 16.21
CA TRP A 255 20.99 11.72 15.34
C TRP A 255 22.29 11.20 14.70
N LYS A 256 22.50 9.89 14.73
CA LYS A 256 23.69 9.23 14.20
C LYS A 256 23.35 8.36 13.00
N PRO A 257 24.10 8.44 11.89
CA PRO A 257 23.87 7.58 10.74
C PRO A 257 24.10 6.11 11.09
N ILE A 258 23.27 5.24 10.50
CA ILE A 258 23.39 3.78 10.59
C ILE A 258 23.92 3.22 9.29
N THR A 259 23.23 3.49 8.17
CA THR A 259 23.54 2.91 6.87
C THR A 259 23.03 3.79 5.72
N ASP A 260 23.68 3.65 4.57
CA ASP A 260 23.30 4.21 3.28
C ASP A 260 22.55 3.15 2.49
N LEU A 261 21.37 3.51 1.96
CA LEU A 261 20.48 2.63 1.21
C LEU A 261 20.48 2.93 -0.29
N SER A 262 21.47 3.65 -0.79
CA SER A 262 21.61 3.94 -2.22
C SER A 262 21.87 2.68 -3.06
N SER A 263 22.47 1.65 -2.47
CA SER A 263 22.69 0.35 -3.12
C SER A 263 21.39 -0.37 -3.52
N GLU A 264 20.29 -0.11 -2.79
CA GLU A 264 18.95 -0.59 -3.11
C GLU A 264 18.20 0.34 -4.07
N GLY A 265 18.84 1.40 -4.55
CA GLY A 265 18.25 2.40 -5.42
C GLY A 265 17.41 3.46 -4.69
N ILE A 266 17.40 3.44 -3.36
CA ILE A 266 16.65 4.42 -2.56
C ILE A 266 17.35 5.77 -2.60
N THR A 267 16.64 6.79 -3.05
CA THR A 267 17.13 8.18 -3.10
C THR A 267 16.64 9.00 -1.91
N LYS A 268 15.47 8.62 -1.35
CA LYS A 268 14.90 9.28 -0.19
C LYS A 268 14.01 8.32 0.60
N ILE A 269 14.27 8.18 1.87
CA ILE A 269 13.41 7.44 2.81
C ILE A 269 12.21 8.32 3.16
N THR A 270 10.99 7.78 3.00
CA THR A 270 9.75 8.54 3.20
C THR A 270 8.92 8.05 4.38
N ARG A 271 9.01 6.75 4.72
CA ARG A 271 8.31 6.13 5.86
C ARG A 271 9.11 4.97 6.44
N LEU A 272 8.87 4.72 7.72
CA LEU A 272 9.48 3.64 8.49
C LEU A 272 8.42 2.93 9.32
N SER A 273 8.53 1.60 9.43
CA SER A 273 7.71 0.80 10.35
C SER A 273 8.52 -0.39 10.86
N ILE A 274 8.45 -0.66 12.16
CA ILE A 274 9.12 -1.77 12.84
C ILE A 274 8.10 -2.81 13.30
N ASN A 275 8.45 -4.09 13.30
CA ASN A 275 7.59 -5.13 13.86
C ASN A 275 7.66 -5.16 15.40
N ALA A 276 6.76 -5.92 16.03
CA ALA A 276 6.65 -5.99 17.48
C ALA A 276 7.93 -6.52 18.17
N GLU A 277 8.64 -7.43 17.51
CA GLU A 277 9.89 -8.03 18.00
C GLU A 277 11.12 -7.15 17.76
N SER A 278 10.98 -6.01 17.06
CA SER A 278 12.08 -5.08 16.71
C SER A 278 13.21 -5.71 15.89
N ASN A 279 12.88 -6.77 15.14
CA ASN A 279 13.84 -7.52 14.32
C ASN A 279 13.57 -7.43 12.82
N LYS A 280 12.51 -6.70 12.41
CA LYS A 280 12.14 -6.43 11.01
C LYS A 280 11.79 -4.96 10.83
N LEU A 281 12.36 -4.33 9.81
CA LEU A 281 12.11 -2.93 9.46
C LEU A 281 11.55 -2.84 8.04
N LEU A 282 10.44 -2.12 7.91
CA LEU A 282 9.90 -1.69 6.61
C LEU A 282 10.35 -0.27 6.34
N ILE A 283 10.81 -0.03 5.14
CA ILE A 283 11.19 1.28 4.63
C ILE A 283 10.42 1.54 3.34
N ALA A 284 9.70 2.64 3.28
CA ALA A 284 9.23 3.20 2.02
C ALA A 284 10.24 4.22 1.54
N GLY A 285 10.67 4.11 0.29
CA GLY A 285 11.70 4.98 -0.28
C GLY A 285 11.40 5.37 -1.72
N ASP A 286 11.69 6.64 -2.06
CA ASP A 286 11.71 7.09 -3.44
C ASP A 286 12.86 6.40 -4.16
N ILE A 287 12.58 5.86 -5.35
CA ILE A 287 13.55 5.14 -6.18
C ILE A 287 13.98 6.02 -7.35
N ALA A 288 15.27 5.99 -7.68
CA ALA A 288 15.77 6.64 -8.88
C ALA A 288 15.05 6.06 -10.11
N ILE A 289 14.41 6.94 -10.89
CA ILE A 289 13.83 6.55 -12.18
C ILE A 289 15.01 6.20 -13.10
N GLN A 290 15.18 4.94 -13.42
CA GLN A 290 16.08 4.54 -14.49
C GLN A 290 15.44 5.01 -15.80
N SER A 291 15.90 6.16 -16.33
CA SER A 291 15.57 6.56 -17.69
C SER A 291 16.18 5.52 -18.63
N THR A 292 15.35 4.66 -19.18
CA THR A 292 15.73 3.82 -20.33
C THR A 292 15.99 4.77 -21.51
N GLN A 293 17.21 5.24 -21.64
CA GLN A 293 17.64 5.88 -22.88
C GLN A 293 17.68 4.79 -23.95
N THR A 294 16.68 4.82 -24.81
CA THR A 294 16.72 4.08 -26.08
C THR A 294 17.76 4.75 -26.96
N GLU A 295 19.02 4.42 -26.80
CA GLU A 295 20.01 4.69 -27.80
C GLU A 295 19.80 3.74 -28.97
N SER A 296 19.25 4.29 -30.07
CA SER A 296 19.27 3.67 -31.37
C SER A 296 20.71 3.64 -31.87
N GLN A 297 21.40 2.52 -31.69
CA GLN A 297 22.58 2.20 -32.49
C GLN A 297 22.40 0.85 -33.18
N GLN A 298 22.53 0.94 -34.50
CA GLN A 298 22.53 -0.17 -35.43
C GLN A 298 23.80 -1.04 -35.31
N ASN A 299 23.56 -2.35 -35.44
CA ASN A 299 24.45 -3.40 -35.95
C ASN A 299 25.73 -3.80 -35.19
N THR A 300 25.80 -5.00 -34.69
CA THR A 300 26.35 -6.18 -35.39
C THR A 300 26.32 -7.41 -34.44
N THR A 301 25.87 -8.52 -35.01
CA THR A 301 25.79 -9.87 -34.53
C THR A 301 27.03 -10.39 -33.78
N ILE A 302 26.87 -11.08 -32.65
CA ILE A 302 27.47 -12.39 -32.38
C ILE A 302 26.71 -13.01 -31.17
N GLU A 303 26.24 -14.24 -31.36
CA GLU A 303 25.59 -15.12 -30.43
C GLU A 303 26.44 -15.46 -29.19
N THR A 304 25.85 -15.46 -28.00
CA THR A 304 26.05 -16.55 -27.04
C THR A 304 24.93 -16.50 -25.98
N GLU A 305 24.24 -17.61 -25.84
CA GLU A 305 23.11 -17.83 -24.94
C GLU A 305 23.49 -17.77 -23.46
N GLU A 306 22.61 -17.15 -22.62
CA GLU A 306 22.07 -17.77 -21.39
C GLU A 306 20.86 -16.99 -20.85
N PRO A 307 19.83 -17.66 -20.33
CA PRO A 307 18.49 -17.11 -20.17
C PRO A 307 18.11 -16.90 -18.69
N THR A 308 17.90 -15.67 -18.23
CA THR A 308 17.28 -15.44 -16.91
C THR A 308 16.37 -14.21 -16.76
N SER A 309 16.24 -13.31 -17.75
CA SER A 309 15.43 -12.09 -17.57
C SER A 309 13.97 -12.17 -18.08
N ASP A 310 13.62 -13.19 -18.86
CA ASP A 310 12.33 -13.28 -19.56
C ASP A 310 11.18 -13.85 -18.68
N ASN A 311 11.51 -14.62 -17.65
CA ASN A 311 10.50 -15.30 -16.82
C ASN A 311 9.81 -14.38 -15.80
N THR A 312 10.48 -13.39 -15.26
CA THR A 312 9.93 -12.50 -14.22
C THR A 312 8.93 -11.52 -14.82
N THR A 313 9.25 -10.93 -15.98
CA THR A 313 8.36 -10.02 -16.71
C THR A 313 7.10 -10.74 -17.20
N LYS A 314 7.24 -11.98 -17.67
CA LYS A 314 6.11 -12.79 -18.15
C LYS A 314 5.18 -13.22 -17.00
N THR A 315 5.73 -13.51 -15.84
CA THR A 315 4.97 -13.89 -14.63
C THR A 315 4.14 -12.72 -14.10
N SER A 316 4.70 -11.50 -14.07
CA SER A 316 3.97 -10.30 -13.66
C SER A 316 2.84 -9.92 -14.62
N GLN A 317 3.01 -10.13 -15.93
CA GLN A 317 1.96 -9.91 -16.92
C GLN A 317 0.79 -10.90 -16.78
N VAL A 318 1.08 -12.16 -16.51
CA VAL A 318 0.07 -13.22 -16.30
C VAL A 318 -0.77 -12.91 -15.05
N GLU A 319 -0.12 -12.51 -13.97
CA GLU A 319 -0.80 -12.11 -12.74
C GLU A 319 -1.71 -10.88 -12.96
N ALA A 320 -1.22 -9.86 -13.66
CA ALA A 320 -1.98 -8.65 -13.95
C ALA A 320 -3.28 -8.92 -14.75
N ILE A 321 -3.24 -9.87 -15.69
CA ILE A 321 -4.42 -10.26 -16.47
C ILE A 321 -5.49 -10.89 -15.55
N VAL A 322 -5.10 -11.85 -14.71
CA VAL A 322 -6.04 -12.52 -13.81
C VAL A 322 -6.55 -11.55 -12.73
N GLN A 323 -5.71 -10.64 -12.27
CA GLN A 323 -6.11 -9.61 -11.31
C GLN A 323 -7.17 -8.68 -11.90
N ARG A 324 -6.94 -8.14 -13.10
CA ARG A 324 -7.92 -7.29 -13.80
C ARG A 324 -9.24 -8.02 -14.06
N ASN A 325 -9.16 -9.30 -14.39
CA ASN A 325 -10.34 -10.14 -14.57
C ASN A 325 -11.16 -10.29 -13.28
N LEU A 326 -10.50 -10.52 -12.13
CA LEU A 326 -11.13 -10.57 -10.81
C LEU A 326 -11.81 -9.23 -10.46
N GLU A 327 -11.18 -8.12 -10.77
CA GLU A 327 -11.74 -6.78 -10.55
C GLU A 327 -13.01 -6.55 -11.36
N ALA A 328 -12.99 -6.93 -12.65
CA ALA A 328 -14.14 -6.86 -13.51
C ALA A 328 -15.30 -7.75 -13.03
N TYR A 329 -14.97 -8.95 -12.50
CA TYR A 329 -15.94 -9.83 -11.84
C TYR A 329 -16.59 -9.16 -10.63
N ASN A 330 -15.80 -8.59 -9.74
CA ASN A 330 -16.27 -7.91 -8.54
C ASN A 330 -17.07 -6.63 -8.85
N ALA A 331 -16.72 -5.94 -9.94
CA ALA A 331 -17.49 -4.80 -10.46
C ALA A 331 -18.76 -5.23 -11.22
N ARG A 332 -18.93 -6.53 -11.47
CA ARG A 332 -20.02 -7.08 -12.33
C ARG A 332 -20.04 -6.44 -13.71
N ASN A 333 -18.87 -6.06 -14.21
CA ASN A 333 -18.70 -5.47 -15.53
C ASN A 333 -18.43 -6.57 -16.56
N ILE A 334 -19.50 -7.03 -17.23
CA ILE A 334 -19.40 -8.15 -18.16
C ILE A 334 -18.44 -7.89 -19.33
N ASP A 335 -18.37 -6.67 -19.84
CA ASP A 335 -17.51 -6.34 -20.96
C ASP A 335 -16.04 -6.38 -20.57
N ALA A 336 -15.67 -5.75 -19.45
CA ALA A 336 -14.33 -5.80 -18.90
C ALA A 336 -13.93 -7.23 -18.49
N PHE A 337 -14.84 -7.98 -17.87
CA PHE A 337 -14.62 -9.38 -17.49
C PHE A 337 -14.31 -10.26 -18.68
N MET A 338 -15.12 -10.17 -19.75
CA MET A 338 -14.93 -10.96 -20.96
C MET A 338 -13.76 -10.49 -21.83
N ALA A 339 -13.25 -9.28 -21.61
CA ALA A 339 -12.12 -8.74 -22.38
C ALA A 339 -10.83 -9.58 -22.21
N ASP A 340 -10.63 -10.17 -21.04
CA ASP A 340 -9.43 -10.93 -20.72
C ASP A 340 -9.45 -12.39 -21.20
N TYR A 341 -10.57 -12.91 -21.63
CA TYR A 341 -10.70 -14.29 -22.11
C TYR A 341 -10.45 -14.44 -23.62
N ALA A 342 -9.85 -15.56 -23.98
CA ALA A 342 -9.74 -16.00 -25.38
C ALA A 342 -11.11 -16.41 -25.95
N ASP A 343 -11.29 -16.37 -27.27
CA ASP A 343 -12.55 -16.70 -27.91
C ASP A 343 -12.92 -18.19 -27.76
N ASP A 344 -11.93 -19.05 -27.68
CA ASP A 344 -12.03 -20.50 -27.46
C ASP A 344 -11.89 -20.94 -25.99
N ILE A 345 -12.10 -20.01 -25.04
CA ILE A 345 -12.01 -20.28 -23.59
C ILE A 345 -12.79 -21.53 -23.20
N LYS A 346 -12.19 -22.36 -22.34
CA LYS A 346 -12.85 -23.50 -21.71
C LYS A 346 -12.79 -23.42 -20.20
N THR A 347 -13.93 -23.68 -19.54
CA THR A 347 -13.96 -23.77 -18.09
C THR A 347 -14.30 -25.19 -17.65
N TYR A 348 -13.69 -25.60 -16.53
CA TYR A 348 -13.81 -26.97 -16.01
C TYR A 348 -14.12 -26.96 -14.52
N THR A 349 -14.78 -28.03 -14.06
CA THR A 349 -14.75 -28.45 -12.67
C THR A 349 -13.68 -29.53 -12.54
N TYR A 350 -12.83 -29.43 -11.52
CA TYR A 350 -11.78 -30.40 -11.23
C TYR A 350 -12.35 -31.83 -11.10
N PRO A 351 -11.69 -32.89 -11.61
CA PRO A 351 -10.39 -32.83 -12.31
C PRO A 351 -10.48 -32.37 -13.77
N ASN A 352 -11.52 -32.66 -14.55
CA ASN A 352 -11.61 -32.34 -15.98
C ASN A 352 -13.05 -32.33 -16.54
N THR A 353 -14.05 -32.07 -15.73
CA THR A 353 -15.44 -31.95 -16.20
C THR A 353 -15.66 -30.62 -16.86
N LEU A 354 -15.92 -30.60 -18.19
CA LEU A 354 -16.18 -29.38 -18.94
C LEU A 354 -17.47 -28.71 -18.43
N ARG A 355 -17.39 -27.40 -18.11
CA ARG A 355 -18.53 -26.58 -17.70
C ARG A 355 -19.03 -25.69 -18.86
N THR A 356 -18.10 -24.99 -19.49
CA THR A 356 -18.42 -24.03 -20.55
C THR A 356 -17.34 -24.05 -21.61
N GLU A 357 -17.71 -23.94 -22.87
CA GLU A 357 -16.80 -23.81 -24.00
C GLU A 357 -17.22 -22.63 -24.87
N GLY A 358 -16.26 -21.76 -25.15
CA GLY A 358 -16.42 -20.56 -25.97
C GLY A 358 -16.87 -19.32 -25.21
N LYS A 359 -16.39 -18.18 -25.69
CA LYS A 359 -16.56 -16.86 -25.07
C LYS A 359 -18.03 -16.42 -25.01
N ASP A 360 -18.82 -16.72 -26.04
CA ASP A 360 -20.24 -16.32 -26.10
C ASP A 360 -21.08 -17.08 -25.07
N ALA A 361 -20.83 -18.38 -24.91
CA ALA A 361 -21.52 -19.19 -23.91
C ALA A 361 -21.16 -18.75 -22.49
N MET A 362 -19.88 -18.43 -22.25
CA MET A 362 -19.40 -17.90 -20.99
C MET A 362 -20.01 -16.54 -20.66
N ARG A 363 -20.02 -15.62 -21.64
CA ARG A 363 -20.65 -14.29 -21.50
C ARG A 363 -22.12 -14.39 -21.09
N LYS A 364 -22.88 -15.26 -21.74
CA LYS A 364 -24.29 -15.46 -21.41
C LYS A 364 -24.46 -15.88 -19.94
N GLY A 365 -23.75 -16.90 -19.49
CA GLY A 365 -23.86 -17.40 -18.12
C GLY A 365 -23.45 -16.36 -17.08
N TYR A 366 -22.34 -15.65 -17.31
CA TYR A 366 -21.88 -14.62 -16.36
C TYR A 366 -22.74 -13.36 -16.38
N SER A 367 -23.36 -12.97 -17.52
CA SER A 367 -24.33 -11.87 -17.55
C SER A 367 -25.54 -12.18 -16.66
N GLU A 368 -26.10 -13.37 -16.78
CA GLU A 368 -27.21 -13.82 -15.93
C GLU A 368 -26.81 -13.86 -14.44
N TRP A 369 -25.57 -14.30 -14.14
CA TRP A 369 -25.03 -14.36 -12.78
C TRP A 369 -24.84 -12.97 -12.17
N PHE A 370 -24.25 -12.04 -12.91
CA PHE A 370 -24.02 -10.65 -12.47
C PHE A 370 -25.34 -9.89 -12.25
N ASP A 371 -26.37 -10.16 -13.06
CA ASP A 371 -27.69 -9.55 -12.90
C ASP A 371 -28.46 -10.10 -11.71
N SER A 372 -28.34 -11.40 -11.44
CA SER A 372 -29.12 -12.09 -10.40
C SER A 372 -28.52 -11.95 -8.99
N VAL A 373 -27.20 -11.83 -8.84
CA VAL A 373 -26.51 -11.83 -7.54
C VAL A 373 -26.00 -10.42 -7.21
N LYS A 374 -26.71 -9.72 -6.31
CA LYS A 374 -26.42 -8.31 -6.00
C LYS A 374 -25.22 -8.10 -5.06
N ASP A 375 -24.94 -9.06 -4.20
CA ASP A 375 -23.82 -9.07 -3.24
C ASP A 375 -22.62 -9.88 -3.73
N LEU A 376 -22.57 -10.18 -5.05
CA LEU A 376 -21.52 -10.99 -5.65
C LEU A 376 -20.15 -10.36 -5.44
N ARG A 377 -19.28 -11.13 -4.81
CA ARG A 377 -17.89 -10.73 -4.56
C ARG A 377 -16.99 -11.95 -4.40
N ALA A 378 -15.86 -11.96 -5.09
CA ALA A 378 -14.77 -12.90 -4.88
C ALA A 378 -13.60 -12.18 -4.19
N PHE A 379 -13.10 -12.80 -3.14
CA PHE A 379 -11.93 -12.35 -2.38
C PHE A 379 -10.84 -13.43 -2.45
N VAL A 380 -9.67 -13.07 -2.99
CA VAL A 380 -8.53 -13.98 -3.09
C VAL A 380 -7.83 -14.03 -1.73
N LYS A 381 -7.90 -15.17 -1.06
CA LYS A 381 -7.18 -15.43 0.20
C LYS A 381 -5.70 -15.65 -0.04
N LYS A 382 -5.38 -16.31 -1.16
CA LYS A 382 -4.02 -16.70 -1.53
C LYS A 382 -3.93 -16.84 -3.04
N ARG A 383 -2.85 -16.30 -3.60
CA ARG A 383 -2.49 -16.45 -5.02
C ARG A 383 -1.13 -17.12 -5.15
N ILE A 384 -1.01 -18.04 -6.10
CA ILE A 384 0.25 -18.65 -6.55
C ILE A 384 0.36 -18.39 -8.04
N VAL A 385 1.47 -17.82 -8.48
CA VAL A 385 1.76 -17.63 -9.90
C VAL A 385 2.92 -18.56 -10.29
N LEU A 386 2.70 -19.38 -11.31
CA LEU A 386 3.70 -20.33 -11.80
C LEU A 386 3.69 -20.35 -13.33
N GLY A 387 4.67 -19.73 -13.94
CA GLY A 387 4.79 -19.62 -15.39
C GLY A 387 3.57 -18.90 -15.98
N ASN A 388 2.78 -19.59 -16.82
CA ASN A 388 1.57 -19.05 -17.43
C ASN A 388 0.29 -19.37 -16.63
N LYS A 389 0.41 -19.81 -15.37
CA LYS A 389 -0.73 -20.19 -14.53
C LYS A 389 -0.84 -19.31 -13.29
N VAL A 390 -2.08 -18.96 -12.93
CA VAL A 390 -2.44 -18.34 -11.66
C VAL A 390 -3.40 -19.28 -10.94
N ILE A 391 -3.13 -19.52 -9.66
CA ILE A 391 -3.97 -20.36 -8.79
C ILE A 391 -4.43 -19.48 -7.64
N ASP A 392 -5.73 -19.21 -7.59
CA ASP A 392 -6.35 -18.41 -6.57
C ASP A 392 -7.17 -19.26 -5.61
N GLU A 393 -6.85 -19.22 -4.32
CA GLU A 393 -7.77 -19.64 -3.27
C GLU A 393 -8.72 -18.49 -2.97
N GLU A 394 -9.98 -18.66 -3.34
CA GLU A 394 -11.00 -17.62 -3.29
C GLU A 394 -12.05 -17.89 -2.21
N GLN A 395 -12.56 -16.81 -1.63
CA GLN A 395 -13.80 -16.79 -0.88
C GLN A 395 -14.82 -15.98 -1.68
N VAL A 396 -15.94 -16.60 -2.03
CA VAL A 396 -16.97 -15.96 -2.84
C VAL A 396 -18.20 -15.74 -1.98
N THR A 397 -18.72 -14.50 -2.00
CA THR A 397 -20.01 -14.14 -1.41
C THR A 397 -21.04 -14.07 -2.54
N ALA A 398 -22.17 -14.73 -2.37
CA ALA A 398 -23.27 -14.70 -3.30
C ALA A 398 -24.60 -15.00 -2.60
N ASN A 399 -25.62 -14.14 -2.76
CA ASN A 399 -26.97 -14.28 -2.15
C ASN A 399 -26.94 -14.46 -0.62
N GLY A 400 -26.03 -13.78 0.07
CA GLY A 400 -25.86 -13.86 1.52
C GLY A 400 -25.06 -15.06 2.00
N GLU A 401 -24.68 -15.98 1.12
CA GLU A 401 -23.87 -17.14 1.44
C GLU A 401 -22.39 -16.90 1.12
N ILE A 402 -21.51 -17.56 1.88
CA ILE A 402 -20.07 -17.49 1.68
C ILE A 402 -19.54 -18.91 1.44
N PHE A 403 -18.85 -19.11 0.33
CA PHE A 403 -18.19 -20.37 0.03
C PHE A 403 -16.74 -20.18 -0.41
N ASN A 404 -15.92 -21.24 -0.28
CA ASN A 404 -14.53 -21.24 -0.73
C ASN A 404 -14.42 -21.99 -2.05
N ALA A 405 -13.55 -21.49 -2.92
CA ALA A 405 -13.21 -22.12 -4.18
C ALA A 405 -11.71 -22.01 -4.46
N VAL A 406 -11.18 -22.85 -5.32
CA VAL A 406 -9.89 -22.61 -5.96
C VAL A 406 -10.14 -22.45 -7.45
N ALA A 407 -9.65 -21.37 -8.03
CA ALA A 407 -9.65 -21.13 -9.47
C ALA A 407 -8.21 -21.23 -10.02
N ILE A 408 -8.02 -22.07 -11.03
CA ILE A 408 -6.75 -22.22 -11.72
C ILE A 408 -6.91 -21.63 -13.11
N TYR A 409 -6.25 -20.52 -13.37
CA TYR A 409 -6.23 -19.81 -14.64
C TYR A 409 -5.01 -20.21 -15.46
N GLU A 410 -5.19 -20.48 -16.75
CA GLU A 410 -4.10 -20.66 -17.71
C GLU A 410 -4.15 -19.51 -18.73
N VAL A 411 -3.04 -18.79 -18.86
CA VAL A 411 -2.93 -17.59 -19.71
C VAL A 411 -1.98 -17.86 -20.87
N GLU A 412 -2.45 -17.62 -22.09
CA GLU A 412 -1.64 -17.75 -23.31
C GLU A 412 -1.89 -16.54 -24.21
N ASN A 413 -0.83 -16.00 -24.79
CA ASN A 413 -0.89 -14.85 -25.70
C ASN A 413 -1.68 -13.63 -25.11
N GLY A 414 -1.52 -13.39 -23.78
CA GLY A 414 -2.18 -12.27 -23.11
C GLY A 414 -3.68 -12.46 -22.87
N LYS A 415 -4.21 -13.69 -22.98
CA LYS A 415 -5.61 -14.04 -22.73
C LYS A 415 -5.72 -15.29 -21.84
N ILE A 416 -6.78 -15.36 -21.03
CA ILE A 416 -7.14 -16.54 -20.26
C ILE A 416 -7.77 -17.53 -21.22
N THR A 417 -7.13 -18.68 -21.41
CA THR A 417 -7.57 -19.74 -22.34
C THR A 417 -8.28 -20.89 -21.63
N LYS A 418 -8.03 -21.03 -20.32
CA LYS A 418 -8.63 -22.10 -19.52
C LYS A 418 -8.79 -21.67 -18.06
N VAL A 419 -9.91 -22.08 -17.45
CA VAL A 419 -10.12 -21.98 -16.00
C VAL A 419 -10.60 -23.31 -15.45
N THR A 420 -9.98 -23.77 -14.37
CA THR A 420 -10.42 -24.98 -13.64
C THR A 420 -10.82 -24.61 -12.22
N PHE A 421 -12.04 -24.92 -11.82
CA PHE A 421 -12.58 -24.65 -10.49
C PHE A 421 -12.55 -25.91 -9.63
N ILE A 422 -12.13 -25.75 -8.37
CA ILE A 422 -12.26 -26.74 -7.30
C ILE A 422 -13.20 -26.12 -6.25
N GLN A 423 -14.32 -26.76 -6.02
CA GLN A 423 -15.39 -26.30 -5.10
C GLN A 423 -15.73 -27.41 -4.12
#